data_3a35ea5d877814fb017a09cad5387fd8
#
_entry.id   3a35ea5d877814fb017a09cad5387fd8
#
_cell.length_a   1.000
_cell.length_b   1.000
_cell.length_c   1.000
_cell.angle_alpha   90.00
_cell.angle_beta   90.00
_cell.angle_gamma   90.00
#
_symmetry.space_group_name_H-M   'P 1'
#
loop_
_entity.id
_entity.type
_entity.pdbx_description
1 polymer ?
#
loop_
_entity_poly.entity_id
_entity_poly.type
_entity_poly.pdbx_seq_one_letter_code
_entity_poly.pdbx_strand_id
1 'polypeptide(L)'
;MRIIFLAVFLLALYSCNNDLNTIGDTLVPAEGYVDVETFDIETSTIQLDSFPTSLNVLSNILNSNQLIVGRMTDKVTGVTSATPYFQIIGSGNNGIPNFDDTYVYDSLTLTFPFDPTEAKILAGDTATMQTFHVYRLDDFPRTDYDDPCIYNHDSLPRLPEQLAELSIRLEQHFLSQKKTWYFKLNDNLGEELFNLIRKQDSILSPAHALDFLQYFKGLTIIPDDANMALLPINASSLQLRCHYHLNDKDYI
;
A
#
# COMPACT_ATOMS: atom_id res chain seq x y z
N MET A 1 41.21 -45.17 59.34
CA MET A 1 40.56 -43.93 58.73
C MET A 1 41.02 -43.63 57.33
N ARG A 2 42.28 -43.65 57.00
CA ARG A 2 42.82 -43.33 55.63
C ARG A 2 42.38 -44.30 54.52
N ILE A 3 42.24 -45.59 54.84
CA ILE A 3 41.81 -46.65 53.89
C ILE A 3 40.36 -46.53 53.51
N ILE A 4 39.48 -46.12 54.45
CA ILE A 4 38.06 -45.94 54.21
C ILE A 4 37.81 -44.74 53.27
N PHE A 5 38.59 -43.66 53.38
CA PHE A 5 38.53 -42.51 52.51
C PHE A 5 38.92 -42.84 51.07
N LEU A 6 39.95 -43.70 50.91
CA LEU A 6 40.41 -44.13 49.60
C LEU A 6 39.38 -45.02 48.89
N ALA A 7 38.70 -45.91 49.66
CA ALA A 7 37.63 -46.74 49.12
C ALA A 7 36.39 -45.97 48.68
N VAL A 8 36.01 -44.95 49.45
CA VAL A 8 34.87 -44.08 49.10
C VAL A 8 35.20 -43.21 47.87
N PHE A 9 36.46 -42.76 47.74
CA PHE A 9 36.90 -41.98 46.58
C PHE A 9 36.95 -42.83 45.31
N LEU A 10 37.33 -44.09 45.39
CA LEU A 10 37.32 -45.05 44.29
C LEU A 10 35.91 -45.44 43.86
N LEU A 11 34.95 -45.53 44.80
CA LEU A 11 33.53 -45.77 44.48
C LEU A 11 32.86 -44.56 43.80
N ALA A 12 33.29 -43.34 44.11
CA ALA A 12 32.78 -42.14 43.46
C ALA A 12 33.24 -42.01 41.99
N LEU A 13 34.34 -42.63 41.59
CA LEU A 13 34.81 -42.62 40.19
C LEU A 13 34.06 -43.62 39.30
N TYR A 14 33.32 -44.58 39.87
CA TYR A 14 32.47 -45.50 39.11
C TYR A 14 31.05 -45.01 38.87
N SER A 15 30.68 -43.86 39.40
CA SER A 15 29.30 -43.31 39.29
C SER A 15 29.06 -42.43 38.05
N CYS A 16 30.00 -42.38 37.13
CA CYS A 16 29.75 -41.71 35.84
C CYS A 16 29.48 -42.75 34.76
N ASN A 17 28.32 -43.38 34.81
CA ASN A 17 27.72 -43.93 33.60
C ASN A 17 27.00 -42.81 32.91
N ASN A 18 27.60 -42.33 31.83
CA ASN A 18 26.98 -41.39 30.95
C ASN A 18 25.89 -42.07 30.08
N ASP A 19 24.73 -42.30 30.68
CA ASP A 19 23.55 -42.67 29.91
C ASP A 19 22.89 -41.48 29.20
N LEU A 20 23.70 -40.49 28.83
CA LEU A 20 23.22 -39.36 28.01
C LEU A 20 23.04 -39.72 26.51
N ASN A 21 23.47 -40.91 26.10
CA ASN A 21 23.28 -41.41 24.74
C ASN A 21 21.94 -42.14 24.53
N THR A 22 21.14 -42.34 25.57
CA THR A 22 19.87 -43.10 25.49
C THR A 22 18.63 -42.21 25.37
N ILE A 23 18.78 -40.90 25.29
CA ILE A 23 17.64 -40.03 24.93
C ILE A 23 17.35 -40.20 23.44
N GLY A 24 16.46 -41.08 23.12
CA GLY A 24 16.04 -41.38 21.74
C GLY A 24 16.11 -42.87 21.36
N ASP A 25 16.93 -43.70 22.05
CA ASP A 25 17.03 -45.13 21.78
C ASP A 25 15.71 -45.90 22.02
N THR A 26 14.85 -45.38 22.91
CA THR A 26 13.52 -45.93 23.14
C THR A 26 12.47 -45.49 22.14
N LEU A 27 12.79 -44.54 21.29
CA LEU A 27 11.90 -44.05 20.23
C LEU A 27 12.13 -44.80 18.91
N VAL A 28 13.26 -45.50 18.77
CA VAL A 28 13.54 -46.35 17.62
C VAL A 28 13.42 -47.80 18.06
N PRO A 29 12.54 -48.64 17.47
CA PRO A 29 12.50 -50.05 17.77
C PRO A 29 13.89 -50.66 17.57
N ALA A 30 14.30 -51.57 18.48
CA ALA A 30 15.64 -52.19 18.50
C ALA A 30 16.01 -52.95 17.21
N GLU A 31 15.11 -53.06 16.28
CA GLU A 31 15.25 -53.67 14.95
C GLU A 31 14.91 -52.66 13.82
N GLY A 32 14.85 -51.35 14.15
CA GLY A 32 14.56 -50.33 13.16
C GLY A 32 15.82 -49.98 12.31
N TYR A 33 15.80 -50.35 11.06
CA TYR A 33 16.76 -49.80 10.08
C TYR A 33 16.35 -48.36 9.83
N VAL A 34 17.29 -47.41 9.98
CA VAL A 34 17.13 -46.07 9.44
C VAL A 34 17.36 -46.20 7.96
N ASP A 35 16.27 -46.21 7.19
CA ASP A 35 16.33 -46.17 5.75
C ASP A 35 16.47 -44.71 5.32
N VAL A 36 17.56 -44.38 4.67
CA VAL A 36 17.82 -43.03 4.17
C VAL A 36 17.53 -43.03 2.68
N GLU A 37 16.40 -42.50 2.30
CA GLU A 37 16.09 -42.25 0.90
C GLU A 37 16.60 -40.87 0.50
N THR A 38 17.34 -40.82 -0.59
CA THR A 38 17.79 -39.57 -1.19
C THR A 38 16.92 -39.26 -2.38
N PHE A 39 16.27 -38.10 -2.35
CA PHE A 39 15.45 -37.62 -3.47
C PHE A 39 16.23 -36.52 -4.21
N ASP A 40 16.26 -36.61 -5.51
CA ASP A 40 16.75 -35.52 -6.35
C ASP A 40 15.64 -34.44 -6.43
N ILE A 41 16.00 -33.21 -6.07
CA ILE A 41 15.10 -32.07 -6.15
C ILE A 41 15.49 -31.27 -7.40
N GLU A 42 14.62 -31.25 -8.39
CA GLU A 42 14.72 -30.35 -9.52
C GLU A 42 14.05 -29.02 -9.17
N THR A 43 14.79 -27.93 -9.29
CA THR A 43 14.26 -26.59 -9.11
C THR A 43 14.31 -25.82 -10.41
N SER A 44 13.26 -25.03 -10.66
CA SER A 44 13.22 -24.12 -11.79
C SER A 44 12.80 -22.73 -11.35
N THR A 45 13.28 -21.71 -12.08
CA THR A 45 12.82 -20.33 -11.93
C THR A 45 11.93 -20.01 -13.11
N ILE A 46 10.72 -19.58 -12.82
CA ILE A 46 9.77 -19.13 -13.84
C ILE A 46 9.78 -17.61 -13.83
N GLN A 47 10.08 -17.01 -14.96
CA GLN A 47 9.93 -15.58 -15.19
C GLN A 47 8.57 -15.34 -15.84
N LEU A 48 7.72 -14.53 -15.20
CA LEU A 48 6.46 -14.09 -15.79
C LEU A 48 6.71 -12.84 -16.62
N ASP A 49 6.22 -12.82 -17.84
CA ASP A 49 6.31 -11.64 -18.72
C ASP A 49 5.40 -10.53 -18.24
N SER A 50 4.21 -10.88 -17.73
CA SER A 50 3.26 -9.93 -17.17
C SER A 50 2.36 -10.57 -16.11
N PHE A 51 1.84 -9.75 -15.21
CA PHE A 51 0.80 -10.15 -14.27
C PHE A 51 -0.18 -8.98 -14.04
N PRO A 52 -1.47 -9.29 -13.82
CA PRO A 52 -2.48 -8.27 -13.61
C PRO A 52 -2.27 -7.57 -12.27
N THR A 53 -2.44 -6.24 -12.27
CA THR A 53 -2.29 -5.38 -11.09
C THR A 53 -3.56 -4.63 -10.72
N SER A 54 -4.65 -4.77 -11.50
CA SER A 54 -5.91 -4.11 -11.21
C SER A 54 -6.59 -4.69 -9.97
N LEU A 55 -7.17 -3.82 -9.14
CA LEU A 55 -7.87 -4.23 -7.91
C LEU A 55 -9.06 -5.16 -8.16
N ASN A 56 -9.75 -5.04 -9.29
CA ASN A 56 -10.87 -5.91 -9.63
C ASN A 56 -10.48 -7.40 -9.69
N VAL A 57 -9.24 -7.69 -10.08
CA VAL A 57 -8.70 -9.05 -10.09
C VAL A 57 -8.10 -9.40 -8.74
N LEU A 58 -7.31 -8.49 -8.17
CA LEU A 58 -6.60 -8.74 -6.92
C LEU A 58 -7.52 -8.76 -5.70
N SER A 59 -8.61 -7.96 -5.68
CA SER A 59 -9.56 -7.97 -4.56
C SER A 59 -10.27 -9.31 -4.40
N ASN A 60 -10.52 -10.03 -5.48
CA ASN A 60 -11.09 -11.38 -5.44
C ASN A 60 -10.09 -12.42 -4.93
N ILE A 61 -8.80 -12.18 -5.10
CA ILE A 61 -7.72 -13.09 -4.70
C ILE A 61 -7.22 -12.76 -3.28
N LEU A 62 -7.03 -11.45 -3.00
CA LEU A 62 -6.35 -11.00 -1.79
C LEU A 62 -7.26 -10.36 -0.76
N ASN A 63 -8.54 -10.16 -1.06
CA ASN A 63 -9.51 -9.41 -0.22
C ASN A 63 -8.96 -8.02 0.22
N SER A 64 -8.21 -7.35 -0.64
CA SER A 64 -7.48 -6.14 -0.32
C SER A 64 -7.91 -4.99 -1.23
N ASN A 65 -8.32 -3.88 -0.62
CA ASN A 65 -8.54 -2.60 -1.29
C ASN A 65 -7.29 -1.71 -1.20
N GLN A 66 -6.11 -2.30 -1.17
CA GLN A 66 -4.86 -1.55 -1.04
C GLN A 66 -4.27 -1.23 -2.42
N LEU A 67 -3.93 0.04 -2.59
CA LEU A 67 -3.04 0.51 -3.63
C LEU A 67 -1.62 0.57 -3.07
N ILE A 68 -0.63 0.43 -3.93
CA ILE A 68 0.77 0.59 -3.54
C ILE A 68 1.33 1.81 -4.25
N VAL A 69 2.05 2.66 -3.50
CA VAL A 69 2.79 3.79 -4.05
C VAL A 69 4.22 3.80 -3.53
N GLY A 70 5.16 4.12 -4.38
CA GLY A 70 6.54 4.32 -3.99
C GLY A 70 7.53 3.69 -4.94
N ARG A 71 8.80 3.81 -4.57
CA ARG A 71 9.92 3.25 -5.32
C ARG A 71 11.00 2.85 -4.35
N MET A 72 11.62 1.73 -4.61
CA MET A 72 12.78 1.27 -3.85
C MET A 72 13.78 0.59 -4.76
N THR A 73 15.03 0.58 -4.33
CA THR A 73 16.10 -0.17 -4.99
C THR A 73 16.64 -1.22 -4.03
N ASP A 74 16.65 -2.44 -4.47
CA ASP A 74 17.22 -3.58 -3.75
C ASP A 74 18.35 -4.20 -4.53
N LYS A 75 19.36 -4.73 -3.84
CA LYS A 75 20.55 -5.30 -4.49
C LYS A 75 20.28 -6.60 -5.23
N VAL A 76 19.25 -7.32 -4.86
CA VAL A 76 18.89 -8.63 -5.42
C VAL A 76 17.80 -8.49 -6.49
N THR A 77 16.73 -7.74 -6.16
CA THR A 77 15.56 -7.60 -7.04
C THR A 77 15.62 -6.39 -7.97
N GLY A 78 16.63 -5.50 -7.79
CA GLY A 78 16.75 -4.29 -8.59
C GLY A 78 15.78 -3.18 -8.16
N VAL A 79 15.24 -2.44 -9.13
CA VAL A 79 14.31 -1.35 -8.90
C VAL A 79 12.87 -1.87 -8.95
N THR A 80 12.13 -1.61 -7.88
CA THR A 80 10.68 -1.81 -7.83
C THR A 80 10.01 -0.44 -7.71
N SER A 81 9.10 -0.13 -8.63
CA SER A 81 8.31 1.11 -8.62
C SER A 81 6.83 0.78 -8.71
N ALA A 82 6.02 1.46 -7.93
CA ALA A 82 4.58 1.31 -7.90
C ALA A 82 3.90 2.68 -8.02
N THR A 83 3.08 2.82 -9.05
CA THR A 83 2.33 4.03 -9.38
C THR A 83 0.85 3.68 -9.39
N PRO A 84 0.07 4.08 -8.37
CA PRO A 84 -1.36 3.80 -8.33
C PRO A 84 -2.14 4.70 -9.28
N TYR A 85 -3.13 4.12 -9.94
CA TYR A 85 -4.14 4.79 -10.75
C TYR A 85 -5.50 4.56 -10.11
N PHE A 86 -6.26 5.61 -9.89
CA PHE A 86 -7.55 5.49 -9.22
C PHE A 86 -8.55 6.52 -9.70
N GLN A 87 -9.81 6.14 -9.65
CA GLN A 87 -10.95 7.01 -9.94
C GLN A 87 -11.65 7.42 -8.65
N ILE A 88 -12.27 8.59 -8.67
CA ILE A 88 -13.05 9.13 -7.57
C ILE A 88 -14.48 9.26 -8.05
N ILE A 89 -15.42 8.78 -7.24
CA ILE A 89 -16.85 8.95 -7.46
C ILE A 89 -17.43 9.91 -6.43
N GLY A 90 -18.46 10.63 -6.80
CA GLY A 90 -19.19 11.48 -5.85
C GLY A 90 -19.77 10.66 -4.69
N SER A 91 -19.76 11.18 -3.48
CA SER A 91 -20.37 10.54 -2.31
C SER A 91 -21.91 10.67 -2.42
N GLY A 92 -22.56 9.68 -2.96
CA GLY A 92 -23.94 9.70 -3.44
C GLY A 92 -25.06 9.97 -2.42
N ASN A 93 -24.78 10.23 -1.15
CA ASN A 93 -25.81 10.34 -0.12
C ASN A 93 -26.06 11.75 0.44
N ASN A 94 -25.17 12.68 0.18
CA ASN A 94 -25.33 14.06 0.65
C ASN A 94 -25.49 14.93 -0.58
N GLY A 95 -26.70 15.17 -1.00
CA GLY A 95 -26.99 15.98 -2.18
C GLY A 95 -26.02 17.16 -2.30
N ILE A 96 -25.72 17.56 -3.52
CA ILE A 96 -24.89 18.74 -3.79
C ILE A 96 -25.51 19.88 -3.00
N PRO A 97 -24.77 20.54 -2.09
CA PRO A 97 -25.33 21.66 -1.33
C PRO A 97 -25.83 22.73 -2.30
N ASN A 98 -26.89 23.42 -1.91
CA ASN A 98 -27.42 24.52 -2.70
C ASN A 98 -26.49 25.73 -2.53
N PHE A 99 -25.47 25.82 -3.38
CA PHE A 99 -24.57 26.95 -3.38
C PHE A 99 -25.16 28.10 -4.20
N ASP A 100 -25.03 29.31 -3.69
CA ASP A 100 -25.22 30.54 -4.43
C ASP A 100 -23.87 31.26 -4.66
N ASP A 101 -23.89 32.42 -5.24
CA ASP A 101 -22.68 33.19 -5.55
C ASP A 101 -21.97 33.78 -4.31
N THR A 102 -22.51 33.56 -3.12
CA THR A 102 -21.89 34.00 -1.85
C THR A 102 -20.87 33.02 -1.30
N TYR A 103 -20.84 31.79 -1.81
CA TYR A 103 -19.85 30.78 -1.43
C TYR A 103 -18.55 30.98 -2.24
N VAL A 104 -17.44 31.00 -1.54
CA VAL A 104 -16.11 31.25 -2.09
C VAL A 104 -15.24 30.00 -1.97
N TYR A 105 -14.59 29.63 -3.06
CA TYR A 105 -13.62 28.55 -3.09
C TYR A 105 -12.35 28.91 -2.30
N ASP A 106 -11.81 27.99 -1.52
CA ASP A 106 -10.58 28.15 -0.76
C ASP A 106 -9.47 27.23 -1.24
N SER A 107 -9.74 25.93 -1.34
CA SER A 107 -8.76 24.96 -1.79
C SER A 107 -9.36 23.60 -2.13
N LEU A 108 -8.61 22.81 -2.88
CA LEU A 108 -8.88 21.41 -3.14
C LEU A 108 -7.80 20.55 -2.52
N THR A 109 -8.17 19.54 -1.74
CA THR A 109 -7.20 18.61 -1.14
C THR A 109 -7.52 17.16 -1.49
N LEU A 110 -6.48 16.42 -1.87
CA LEU A 110 -6.54 14.96 -1.91
C LEU A 110 -6.02 14.45 -0.56
N THR A 111 -6.85 13.71 0.15
CA THR A 111 -6.52 13.18 1.46
C THR A 111 -6.64 11.68 1.49
N PHE A 112 -5.75 11.05 2.23
CA PHE A 112 -5.91 9.66 2.61
C PHE A 112 -5.41 9.44 4.04
N PRO A 113 -6.21 8.76 4.84
CA PRO A 113 -5.78 8.34 6.16
C PRO A 113 -4.63 7.35 6.02
N PHE A 114 -3.62 7.58 6.83
CA PHE A 114 -2.48 6.70 6.96
C PHE A 114 -2.32 6.38 8.43
N ASP A 115 -2.76 5.20 8.86
CA ASP A 115 -2.55 4.76 10.23
C ASP A 115 -1.18 4.09 10.35
N PRO A 116 -0.22 4.73 11.06
CA PRO A 116 1.10 4.16 11.22
C PRO A 116 1.11 2.86 12.03
N THR A 117 0.02 2.55 12.73
CA THR A 117 -0.12 1.28 13.47
C THR A 117 -0.62 0.15 12.58
N GLU A 118 -1.39 0.48 11.54
CA GLU A 118 -1.93 -0.48 10.57
C GLU A 118 -1.14 -0.49 9.26
N ALA A 119 -0.62 0.66 8.85
CA ALA A 119 0.19 0.80 7.65
C ALA A 119 1.60 0.26 7.89
N LYS A 120 1.75 -1.02 7.76
CA LYS A 120 3.08 -1.60 7.64
C LYS A 120 3.67 -1.11 6.33
N ILE A 121 4.84 -0.46 6.40
CA ILE A 121 5.64 -0.25 5.21
C ILE A 121 5.86 -1.60 4.56
N LEU A 122 5.51 -1.71 3.28
CA LEU A 122 5.67 -2.97 2.58
C LEU A 122 7.15 -3.33 2.48
N ALA A 123 7.99 -2.34 2.13
CA ALA A 123 9.43 -2.49 2.04
C ALA A 123 10.11 -1.12 1.97
N GLY A 124 11.38 -1.04 2.35
CA GLY A 124 12.25 0.09 2.08
C GLY A 124 12.71 0.87 3.32
N ASP A 125 13.26 2.05 3.07
CA ASP A 125 13.85 2.93 4.07
C ASP A 125 12.91 4.08 4.44
N THR A 126 12.59 4.21 5.72
CA THR A 126 11.70 5.25 6.27
C THR A 126 12.39 6.54 6.61
N ALA A 127 13.72 6.53 6.76
CA ALA A 127 14.51 7.70 7.13
C ALA A 127 14.75 8.64 5.93
N THR A 128 14.76 8.08 4.71
CA THR A 128 14.93 8.85 3.48
C THR A 128 13.68 9.66 3.17
N MET A 129 13.88 10.89 2.63
CA MET A 129 12.79 11.71 2.13
C MET A 129 12.07 10.99 1.00
N GLN A 130 10.76 10.90 1.07
CA GLN A 130 9.91 10.36 0.02
C GLN A 130 9.15 11.52 -0.63
N THR A 131 9.19 11.62 -1.95
CA THR A 131 8.51 12.66 -2.70
C THR A 131 7.51 12.02 -3.66
N PHE A 132 6.31 12.57 -3.70
CA PHE A 132 5.19 12.09 -4.49
C PHE A 132 4.59 13.23 -5.30
N HIS A 133 4.25 12.96 -6.55
CA HIS A 133 3.65 13.91 -7.47
C HIS A 133 2.27 13.43 -7.89
N VAL A 134 1.28 14.29 -7.82
CA VAL A 134 -0.11 13.99 -8.22
C VAL A 134 -0.38 14.56 -9.60
N TYR A 135 -0.98 13.75 -10.47
CA TYR A 135 -1.42 14.16 -11.81
C TYR A 135 -2.84 13.70 -12.07
N ARG A 136 -3.55 14.43 -12.95
CA ARG A 136 -4.81 13.97 -13.52
C ARG A 136 -4.55 13.03 -14.69
N LEU A 137 -5.34 11.98 -14.80
CA LEU A 137 -5.27 11.07 -15.93
C LEU A 137 -5.90 11.70 -17.17
N ASP A 138 -5.29 11.43 -18.33
CA ASP A 138 -5.85 11.83 -19.63
C ASP A 138 -6.79 10.76 -20.17
N ASP A 139 -6.58 9.52 -19.79
CA ASP A 139 -7.48 8.39 -20.06
C ASP A 139 -7.45 7.39 -18.92
N PHE A 140 -8.55 6.67 -18.75
CA PHE A 140 -8.65 5.55 -17.83
C PHE A 140 -9.26 4.37 -18.59
N PRO A 141 -8.61 3.21 -18.60
CA PRO A 141 -9.10 2.08 -19.35
C PRO A 141 -10.50 1.72 -18.86
N ARG A 142 -11.43 1.72 -19.78
CA ARG A 142 -12.72 1.11 -19.53
C ARG A 142 -12.46 -0.36 -19.33
N THR A 143 -13.13 -0.92 -18.35
CA THR A 143 -13.27 -2.36 -18.22
C THR A 143 -14.16 -2.88 -19.36
N ASP A 144 -13.68 -2.83 -20.60
CA ASP A 144 -14.32 -3.51 -21.69
C ASP A 144 -14.19 -5.00 -21.42
N TYR A 145 -15.26 -5.71 -21.70
CA TYR A 145 -15.49 -7.09 -21.27
C TYR A 145 -14.42 -8.11 -21.71
N ASP A 146 -13.49 -7.74 -22.59
CA ASP A 146 -12.51 -8.64 -23.18
C ASP A 146 -11.14 -8.65 -22.48
N ASP A 147 -10.69 -7.53 -21.87
CA ASP A 147 -9.48 -7.48 -21.02
C ASP A 147 -9.56 -6.35 -19.98
N PRO A 148 -10.22 -6.58 -18.84
CA PRO A 148 -10.40 -5.55 -17.80
C PRO A 148 -9.16 -5.31 -16.94
N CYS A 149 -8.01 -5.87 -17.28
CA CYS A 149 -6.84 -5.85 -16.43
C CYS A 149 -5.84 -4.77 -16.83
N ILE A 150 -5.29 -4.08 -15.84
CA ILE A 150 -4.05 -3.30 -15.95
C ILE A 150 -2.92 -4.21 -15.51
N TYR A 151 -1.89 -4.35 -16.33
CA TYR A 151 -0.74 -5.19 -16.05
C TYR A 151 0.41 -4.41 -15.44
N ASN A 152 1.37 -5.10 -14.86
CA ASN A 152 2.53 -4.52 -14.19
C ASN A 152 3.44 -3.66 -15.09
N HIS A 153 3.33 -3.79 -16.41
CA HIS A 153 4.09 -3.01 -17.40
C HIS A 153 3.29 -1.86 -18.03
N ASP A 154 1.99 -1.76 -17.71
CA ASP A 154 1.13 -0.73 -18.27
C ASP A 154 1.38 0.63 -17.61
N SER A 155 1.28 1.66 -18.42
CA SER A 155 1.35 3.05 -17.98
C SER A 155 0.15 3.80 -18.56
N LEU A 156 -0.68 4.36 -17.70
CA LEU A 156 -1.83 5.15 -18.14
C LEU A 156 -1.40 6.57 -18.51
N PRO A 157 -1.97 7.15 -19.59
CA PRO A 157 -1.67 8.51 -19.99
C PRO A 157 -2.16 9.50 -18.95
N ARG A 158 -1.38 10.55 -18.73
CA ARG A 158 -1.69 11.63 -17.79
C ARG A 158 -1.56 12.99 -18.47
N LEU A 159 -2.29 13.97 -17.98
CA LEU A 159 -2.10 15.35 -18.36
C LEU A 159 -0.72 15.84 -17.88
N PRO A 160 -0.09 16.77 -18.60
CA PRO A 160 1.27 17.24 -18.27
C PRO A 160 1.32 18.10 -17.01
N GLU A 161 0.21 18.68 -16.61
CA GLU A 161 0.14 19.56 -15.44
C GLU A 161 0.25 18.76 -14.14
N GLN A 162 1.24 19.11 -13.32
CA GLN A 162 1.36 18.56 -11.97
C GLN A 162 0.36 19.26 -11.05
N LEU A 163 -0.50 18.49 -10.41
CA LEU A 163 -1.54 19.00 -9.52
C LEU A 163 -1.02 19.28 -8.11
N ALA A 164 -0.11 18.45 -7.62
CA ALA A 164 0.48 18.60 -6.29
C ALA A 164 1.81 17.87 -6.15
N GLU A 165 2.57 18.25 -5.13
CA GLU A 165 3.76 17.57 -4.66
C GLU A 165 3.71 17.45 -3.15
N LEU A 166 4.14 16.31 -2.62
CA LEU A 166 4.33 16.08 -1.19
C LEU A 166 5.68 15.44 -0.95
N SER A 167 6.52 16.11 -0.15
CA SER A 167 7.78 15.54 0.34
C SER A 167 7.69 15.26 1.84
N ILE A 168 7.97 14.04 2.26
CA ILE A 168 7.74 13.59 3.62
C ILE A 168 8.83 12.60 4.07
N ARG A 169 9.25 12.69 5.32
CA ARG A 169 10.00 11.63 6.01
C ARG A 169 9.04 10.75 6.79
N LEU A 170 8.98 9.49 6.42
CA LEU A 170 8.03 8.54 7.00
C LEU A 170 8.26 8.35 8.50
N GLU A 171 9.52 8.24 8.94
CA GLU A 171 9.87 8.13 10.35
C GLU A 171 9.31 9.30 11.18
N GLN A 172 9.47 10.54 10.70
CA GLN A 172 8.94 11.73 11.38
C GLN A 172 7.41 11.74 11.37
N HIS A 173 6.80 11.26 10.29
CA HIS A 173 5.35 11.15 10.21
C HIS A 173 4.81 10.14 11.24
N PHE A 174 5.44 8.98 11.38
CA PHE A 174 5.08 7.97 12.38
C PHE A 174 5.22 8.51 13.81
N LEU A 175 6.31 9.20 14.10
CA LEU A 175 6.55 9.81 15.42
C LEU A 175 5.54 10.92 15.73
N SER A 176 5.09 11.68 14.74
CA SER A 176 4.16 12.80 14.92
C SER A 176 2.71 12.38 15.16
N GLN A 177 2.39 11.09 15.05
CA GLN A 177 1.03 10.53 15.13
C GLN A 177 0.02 11.15 14.14
N LYS A 178 0.50 11.79 13.09
CA LYS A 178 -0.38 12.29 12.03
C LYS A 178 -0.92 11.11 11.24
N LYS A 179 -2.24 10.97 11.24
CA LYS A 179 -2.92 9.83 10.62
C LYS A 179 -3.44 10.12 9.20
N THR A 180 -3.17 11.28 8.65
CA THR A 180 -3.70 11.68 7.36
C THR A 180 -2.67 12.45 6.57
N TRP A 181 -2.49 12.09 5.32
CA TRP A 181 -1.72 12.86 4.36
C TRP A 181 -2.64 13.78 3.57
N TYR A 182 -2.13 14.98 3.28
CA TYR A 182 -2.83 16.03 2.56
C TYR A 182 -1.99 16.50 1.39
N PHE A 183 -2.49 16.30 0.19
CA PHE A 183 -1.97 16.97 -0.99
C PHE A 183 -2.89 18.16 -1.29
N LYS A 184 -2.38 19.38 -1.15
CA LYS A 184 -3.09 20.54 -1.68
C LYS A 184 -2.92 20.52 -3.19
N LEU A 185 -4.01 20.31 -3.92
CA LEU A 185 -4.03 20.31 -5.37
C LEU A 185 -4.04 21.74 -5.90
N ASN A 186 -3.68 21.92 -7.17
CA ASN A 186 -3.69 23.25 -7.77
C ASN A 186 -5.11 23.83 -7.84
N ASP A 187 -5.17 25.15 -7.81
CA ASP A 187 -6.44 25.87 -7.72
C ASP A 187 -7.25 25.80 -9.04
N ASN A 188 -6.60 25.59 -10.20
CA ASN A 188 -7.29 25.43 -11.48
C ASN A 188 -8.28 24.25 -11.43
N LEU A 189 -7.83 23.08 -10.97
CA LEU A 189 -8.70 21.94 -10.80
C LEU A 189 -9.74 22.17 -9.69
N GLY A 190 -9.33 22.84 -8.62
CA GLY A 190 -10.21 23.16 -7.51
C GLY A 190 -11.38 24.04 -7.92
N GLU A 191 -11.11 25.13 -8.63
CA GLU A 191 -12.12 26.03 -9.17
C GLU A 191 -13.01 25.34 -10.22
N GLU A 192 -12.41 24.47 -11.07
CA GLU A 192 -13.15 23.67 -12.05
C GLU A 192 -14.24 22.85 -11.33
N LEU A 193 -13.86 22.06 -10.32
CA LEU A 193 -14.78 21.20 -9.58
C LEU A 193 -15.77 22.01 -8.72
N PHE A 194 -15.30 23.07 -8.06
CA PHE A 194 -16.15 23.96 -7.29
C PHE A 194 -17.22 24.64 -8.16
N ASN A 195 -16.89 25.02 -9.39
CA ASN A 195 -17.85 25.58 -10.33
C ASN A 195 -18.92 24.57 -10.77
N LEU A 196 -18.58 23.29 -10.90
CA LEU A 196 -19.57 22.24 -11.12
C LEU A 196 -20.52 22.12 -9.93
N ILE A 197 -19.99 22.15 -8.70
CA ILE A 197 -20.77 22.13 -7.47
C ILE A 197 -21.70 23.35 -7.41
N ARG A 198 -21.17 24.55 -7.61
CA ARG A 198 -21.93 25.82 -7.57
C ARG A 198 -23.05 25.88 -8.59
N LYS A 199 -22.82 25.37 -9.80
CA LYS A 199 -23.82 25.29 -10.85
C LYS A 199 -24.82 24.16 -10.66
N GLN A 200 -24.67 23.34 -9.63
CA GLN A 200 -25.45 22.12 -9.43
C GLN A 200 -25.47 21.23 -10.68
N ASP A 201 -24.29 21.08 -11.29
CA ASP A 201 -24.19 20.30 -12.51
C ASP A 201 -24.61 18.86 -12.27
N SER A 202 -25.49 18.35 -13.11
CA SER A 202 -26.05 17.01 -12.99
C SER A 202 -25.00 15.91 -13.06
N ILE A 203 -23.83 16.19 -13.64
CA ILE A 203 -22.71 15.25 -13.72
C ILE A 203 -22.21 14.79 -12.34
N LEU A 204 -22.43 15.59 -11.30
CA LEU A 204 -22.07 15.26 -9.93
C LEU A 204 -23.14 14.40 -9.21
N SER A 205 -24.30 14.21 -9.82
CA SER A 205 -25.35 13.40 -9.19
C SER A 205 -25.01 11.90 -9.28
N PRO A 206 -25.48 11.08 -8.31
CA PRO A 206 -25.25 9.63 -8.35
C PRO A 206 -25.76 8.95 -9.61
N ALA A 207 -26.82 9.49 -10.23
CA ALA A 207 -27.37 8.97 -11.48
C ALA A 207 -26.42 9.12 -12.68
N HIS A 208 -25.47 10.06 -12.61
CA HIS A 208 -24.48 10.37 -13.63
C HIS A 208 -23.04 10.03 -13.20
N ALA A 209 -22.86 9.09 -12.27
CA ALA A 209 -21.54 8.71 -11.77
C ALA A 209 -20.60 8.24 -12.89
N LEU A 210 -21.10 7.53 -13.88
CA LEU A 210 -20.31 7.10 -15.04
C LEU A 210 -19.91 8.28 -15.94
N ASP A 211 -20.77 9.26 -16.09
CA ASP A 211 -20.45 10.48 -16.87
C ASP A 211 -19.37 11.29 -16.17
N PHE A 212 -19.43 11.38 -14.83
CA PHE A 212 -18.38 12.00 -14.03
C PHE A 212 -17.03 11.26 -14.18
N LEU A 213 -17.02 9.94 -14.13
CA LEU A 213 -15.81 9.15 -14.33
C LEU A 213 -15.20 9.36 -15.73
N GLN A 214 -16.03 9.51 -16.76
CA GLN A 214 -15.58 9.83 -18.12
C GLN A 214 -15.01 11.25 -18.23
N TYR A 215 -15.59 12.21 -17.52
CA TYR A 215 -15.12 13.59 -17.47
C TYR A 215 -13.83 13.75 -16.69
N PHE A 216 -13.79 13.21 -15.47
CA PHE A 216 -12.67 13.40 -14.55
C PHE A 216 -11.52 12.42 -14.83
N LYS A 217 -11.83 11.22 -15.30
CA LYS A 217 -10.95 10.11 -15.65
C LYS A 217 -10.14 9.53 -14.49
N GLY A 218 -9.74 10.32 -13.50
CA GLY A 218 -9.03 9.86 -12.32
C GLY A 218 -7.73 10.59 -12.04
N LEU A 219 -7.03 10.08 -11.04
CA LEU A 219 -5.75 10.60 -10.58
C LEU A 219 -4.70 9.49 -10.52
N THR A 220 -3.44 9.91 -10.52
CA THR A 220 -2.29 9.05 -10.26
C THR A 220 -1.33 9.73 -9.29
N ILE A 221 -0.64 8.94 -8.48
CA ILE A 221 0.43 9.40 -7.59
C ILE A 221 1.74 8.76 -8.04
N ILE A 222 2.65 9.56 -8.55
CA ILE A 222 3.93 9.10 -9.08
C ILE A 222 5.02 9.32 -8.04
N PRO A 223 5.76 8.27 -7.66
CA PRO A 223 6.91 8.42 -6.78
C PRO A 223 8.09 9.06 -7.52
N ASP A 224 8.86 9.88 -6.80
CA ASP A 224 10.14 10.38 -7.30
C ASP A 224 11.17 9.25 -7.43
N ASP A 225 12.14 9.43 -8.32
CA ASP A 225 13.21 8.47 -8.56
C ASP A 225 14.12 8.26 -7.34
N ALA A 226 14.21 9.23 -6.45
CA ALA A 226 14.98 9.16 -5.21
C ALA A 226 14.25 8.44 -4.06
N ASN A 227 13.00 8.06 -4.25
CA ASN A 227 12.24 7.35 -3.22
C ASN A 227 12.86 5.98 -2.91
N MET A 228 12.78 5.57 -1.65
CA MET A 228 13.36 4.34 -1.13
C MET A 228 12.38 3.49 -0.31
N ALA A 229 11.07 3.71 -0.47
CA ALA A 229 10.05 2.94 0.24
C ALA A 229 8.80 2.69 -0.61
N LEU A 230 8.16 1.55 -0.38
CA LEU A 230 6.85 1.17 -0.91
C LEU A 230 5.80 1.25 0.19
N LEU A 231 4.72 1.96 -0.05
CA LEU A 231 3.68 2.27 0.92
C LEU A 231 2.33 1.74 0.46
N PRO A 232 1.58 1.05 1.33
CA PRO A 232 0.21 0.70 1.05
C PRO A 232 -0.71 1.90 1.32
N ILE A 233 -1.67 2.12 0.45
CA ILE A 233 -2.73 3.12 0.58
C ILE A 233 -4.06 2.38 0.49
N ASN A 234 -4.95 2.60 1.45
CA ASN A 234 -6.30 2.07 1.36
C ASN A 234 -7.11 2.90 0.35
N ALA A 235 -7.49 2.29 -0.78
CA ALA A 235 -8.24 2.96 -1.84
C ALA A 235 -9.59 3.51 -1.35
N SER A 236 -10.27 2.81 -0.44
CA SER A 236 -11.57 3.23 0.10
C SER A 236 -11.48 4.47 1.01
N SER A 237 -10.29 4.83 1.44
CA SER A 237 -10.05 5.98 2.32
C SER A 237 -9.57 7.22 1.60
N LEU A 238 -9.31 7.13 0.29
CA LEU A 238 -8.96 8.28 -0.54
C LEU A 238 -10.17 9.21 -0.66
N GLN A 239 -9.94 10.50 -0.41
CA GLN A 239 -10.99 11.51 -0.51
C GLN A 239 -10.47 12.76 -1.20
N LEU A 240 -11.24 13.26 -2.14
CA LEU A 240 -11.07 14.57 -2.73
C LEU A 240 -12.02 15.53 -2.02
N ARG A 241 -11.46 16.55 -1.34
CA ARG A 241 -12.23 17.49 -0.53
C ARG A 241 -12.09 18.89 -1.08
N CYS A 242 -13.20 19.50 -1.38
CA CYS A 242 -13.28 20.91 -1.76
C CYS A 242 -13.58 21.73 -0.51
N HIS A 243 -12.68 22.65 -0.16
CA HIS A 243 -12.83 23.58 0.95
C HIS A 243 -13.37 24.90 0.42
N TYR A 244 -14.32 25.46 1.13
CA TYR A 244 -14.97 26.71 0.75
C TYR A 244 -15.50 27.43 2.00
N HIS A 245 -15.77 28.70 1.90
CA HIS A 245 -16.37 29.48 2.98
C HIS A 245 -17.60 30.28 2.57
N LEU A 246 -18.38 30.63 3.55
CA LEU A 246 -19.51 31.55 3.47
C LEU A 246 -19.44 32.47 4.69
N ASN A 247 -19.28 33.80 4.50
CA ASN A 247 -19.27 34.79 5.57
C ASN A 247 -18.34 34.39 6.74
N ASP A 248 -17.11 34.24 6.62
CA ASP A 248 -16.13 33.84 7.67
C ASP A 248 -16.33 32.43 8.30
N LYS A 249 -17.18 31.59 7.73
CA LYS A 249 -17.34 30.19 8.16
C LYS A 249 -16.80 29.24 7.09
N ASP A 250 -15.86 28.40 7.51
CA ASP A 250 -15.26 27.39 6.65
C ASP A 250 -16.13 26.13 6.55
N TYR A 251 -16.16 25.53 5.36
CA TYR A 251 -16.85 24.29 5.05
C TYR A 251 -15.95 23.35 4.23
N ILE A 252 -16.28 22.05 4.21
CA ILE A 252 -15.60 21.01 3.44
C ILE A 252 -16.64 20.14 2.72
#